data_8a9d68d4c0e94a1d9c3532c0481f5218
#
_entry.id   8a9d68d4c0e94a1d9c3532c0481f5218
#
_cell.length_a   1.000
_cell.length_b   1.000
_cell.length_c   1.000
_cell.angle_alpha   90.00
_cell.angle_beta   90.00
_cell.angle_gamma   90.00
#
_symmetry.space_group_name_H-M   'P 1'
#
loop_
_entity.id
_entity.type
_entity.pdbx_description
1 polymer ?
#
loop_
_entity_poly.entity_id
_entity_poly.type
_entity_poly.pdbx_seq_one_letter_code
_entity_poly.pdbx_strand_id
1 'polypeptide(L)'
;VKILNTSIDRSGDKGISAGERSNISVLNVKINNSEIAIQSKDDSLVKVNDSKFLNNKIQLNAYRKNWRYGAGGRIVARNSFFYGNNNVITAKGKSKINIIKSKFNQDYLHMKSKKERFDDNIS
;
A
#
# COMPACT_ATOMS: atom_id res chain seq x y z
N VAL A 1 -6.34 3.05 15.18
CA VAL A 1 -6.38 4.33 14.48
C VAL A 1 -7.26 4.21 13.25
N LYS A 2 -8.13 5.18 13.05
CA LYS A 2 -9.01 5.24 11.87
C LYS A 2 -8.76 6.52 11.11
N ILE A 3 -8.65 6.41 9.79
CA ILE A 3 -8.55 7.55 8.89
C ILE A 3 -9.73 7.48 7.95
N LEU A 4 -10.63 8.45 8.03
CA LEU A 4 -11.91 8.43 7.33
C LEU A 4 -12.07 9.67 6.47
N ASN A 5 -12.62 9.51 5.26
CA ASN A 5 -13.09 10.63 4.44
C ASN A 5 -12.05 11.74 4.28
N THR A 6 -10.82 11.36 4.04
CA THR A 6 -9.68 12.29 4.03
C THR A 6 -9.04 12.32 2.65
N SER A 7 -8.52 13.47 2.26
CA SER A 7 -7.72 13.61 1.05
C SER A 7 -6.31 14.03 1.42
N ILE A 8 -5.32 13.30 0.91
CA ILE A 8 -3.92 13.58 1.12
C ILE A 8 -3.28 13.83 -0.24
N ASP A 9 -2.72 15.03 -0.43
CA ASP A 9 -2.14 15.40 -1.71
C ASP A 9 -0.73 15.92 -1.52
N ARG A 10 0.16 15.50 -2.41
CA ARG A 10 1.54 15.96 -2.49
C ARG A 10 2.34 15.79 -1.20
N SER A 11 2.17 14.64 -0.54
CA SER A 11 3.06 14.30 0.56
C SER A 11 4.46 14.08 0.00
N GLY A 12 5.44 14.78 0.54
CA GLY A 12 6.82 14.66 0.08
C GLY A 12 7.48 13.33 0.46
N ASP A 13 6.83 12.54 1.28
CA ASP A 13 7.31 11.23 1.70
C ASP A 13 6.15 10.23 1.66
N LYS A 14 5.50 9.97 2.77
CA LYS A 14 4.43 8.97 2.86
C LYS A 14 3.09 9.63 3.15
N GLY A 15 2.05 9.17 2.45
CA GLY A 15 0.70 9.61 2.75
C GLY A 15 0.25 9.06 4.09
N ILE A 16 0.28 7.73 4.24
CA ILE A 16 -0.04 7.04 5.50
C ILE A 16 1.10 6.08 5.80
N SER A 17 1.63 6.15 7.02
CA SER A 17 2.70 5.25 7.46
C SER A 17 2.32 4.57 8.76
N ALA A 18 2.23 3.24 8.72
CA ALA A 18 2.03 2.42 9.91
C ALA A 18 3.38 1.93 10.39
N GLY A 19 3.76 2.37 11.57
CA GLY A 19 5.00 1.97 12.20
C GLY A 19 4.87 0.65 12.94
N GLU A 20 5.70 0.44 13.94
CA GLU A 20 5.81 -0.81 14.67
C GLU A 20 4.49 -1.20 15.33
N ARG A 21 3.99 -2.39 15.05
CA ARG A 21 2.79 -2.99 15.65
C ARG A 21 1.57 -2.07 15.64
N SER A 22 1.46 -1.25 14.61
CA SER A 22 0.31 -0.35 14.46
C SER A 22 -0.83 -1.05 13.73
N ASN A 23 -2.05 -0.59 13.98
CA ASN A 23 -3.23 -1.08 13.29
C ASN A 23 -4.02 0.14 12.82
N ILE A 24 -4.10 0.33 11.51
CA ILE A 24 -4.75 1.49 10.92
C ILE A 24 -5.87 1.02 9.99
N SER A 25 -7.07 1.58 10.17
CA SER A 25 -8.18 1.37 9.26
C SER A 25 -8.37 2.63 8.43
N VAL A 26 -8.41 2.45 7.11
CA VAL A 26 -8.54 3.54 6.13
C VAL A 26 -9.83 3.32 5.35
N LEU A 27 -10.70 4.32 5.35
CA LEU A 27 -11.97 4.24 4.64
C LEU A 27 -12.24 5.53 3.88
N ASN A 28 -12.53 5.41 2.59
CA ASN A 28 -12.87 6.53 1.73
C ASN A 28 -11.81 7.64 1.79
N VAL A 29 -10.58 7.27 1.51
CA VAL A 29 -9.43 8.17 1.50
C VAL A 29 -8.91 8.27 0.07
N LYS A 30 -8.47 9.46 -0.30
CA LYS A 30 -7.83 9.70 -1.59
C LYS A 30 -6.41 10.17 -1.34
N ILE A 31 -5.45 9.49 -1.92
CA ILE A 31 -4.03 9.84 -1.78
C ILE A 31 -3.43 10.08 -3.16
N ASN A 32 -2.92 11.28 -3.38
CA ASN A 32 -2.41 11.72 -4.68
C ASN A 32 -0.97 12.21 -4.59
N ASN A 33 -0.20 11.94 -5.62
CA ASN A 33 1.09 12.59 -5.87
C ASN A 33 2.07 12.50 -4.70
N SER A 34 2.07 11.37 -3.99
CA SER A 34 2.99 11.11 -2.89
C SER A 34 4.13 10.22 -3.36
N GLU A 35 5.25 10.22 -2.62
CA GLU A 35 6.31 9.24 -2.87
C GLU A 35 5.81 7.83 -2.61
N ILE A 36 5.23 7.61 -1.43
CA ILE A 36 4.62 6.34 -1.05
C ILE A 36 3.23 6.65 -0.52
N ALA A 37 2.19 6.07 -1.14
CA ALA A 37 0.84 6.34 -0.68
C ALA A 37 0.59 5.71 0.70
N ILE A 38 0.79 4.41 0.82
CA ILE A 38 0.64 3.70 2.10
C ILE A 38 1.85 2.82 2.34
N GLN A 39 2.42 2.94 3.53
CA GLN A 39 3.50 2.08 3.99
C GLN A 39 3.12 1.38 5.29
N SER A 40 3.39 0.09 5.36
CA SER A 40 3.18 -0.72 6.57
C SER A 40 4.46 -1.49 6.86
N LYS A 41 4.92 -1.45 8.11
CA LYS A 41 6.15 -2.14 8.50
C LYS A 41 6.04 -2.79 9.87
N ASP A 42 6.93 -3.75 10.16
CA ASP A 42 7.20 -4.28 11.51
C ASP A 42 5.94 -4.67 12.30
N ASP A 43 5.29 -5.75 11.89
CA ASP A 43 4.07 -6.29 12.51
C ASP A 43 2.86 -5.34 12.47
N SER A 44 2.87 -4.36 11.56
CA SER A 44 1.74 -3.46 11.41
C SER A 44 0.72 -4.01 10.43
N LEU A 45 -0.52 -3.54 10.54
CA LEU A 45 -1.59 -3.87 9.62
C LEU A 45 -2.32 -2.61 9.21
N VAL A 46 -2.46 -2.39 7.90
CA VAL A 46 -3.29 -1.33 7.35
C VAL A 46 -4.42 -1.98 6.55
N LYS A 47 -5.66 -1.73 6.96
CA LYS A 47 -6.83 -2.17 6.23
C LYS A 47 -7.40 -0.99 5.46
N VAL A 48 -7.51 -1.13 4.14
CA VAL A 48 -7.94 -0.07 3.24
C VAL A 48 -9.24 -0.48 2.58
N ASN A 49 -10.25 0.38 2.64
CA ASN A 49 -11.52 0.15 1.97
C ASN A 49 -11.96 1.40 1.21
N ASP A 50 -12.51 1.20 0.01
CA ASP A 50 -13.18 2.24 -0.77
C ASP A 50 -12.32 3.49 -0.98
N SER A 51 -11.04 3.30 -1.26
CA SER A 51 -10.09 4.39 -1.37
C SER A 51 -9.50 4.50 -2.78
N LYS A 52 -8.90 5.65 -3.08
CA LYS A 52 -8.29 5.92 -4.38
C LYS A 52 -6.85 6.36 -4.21
N PHE A 53 -5.99 5.81 -5.06
CA PHE A 53 -4.55 6.07 -5.04
C PHE A 53 -4.15 6.55 -6.43
N LEU A 54 -3.79 7.83 -6.55
CA LEU A 54 -3.60 8.48 -7.84
C LEU A 54 -2.19 9.05 -7.97
N ASN A 55 -1.46 8.56 -8.96
CA ASN A 55 -0.16 9.10 -9.35
C ASN A 55 0.86 9.16 -8.21
N ASN A 56 0.85 8.17 -7.34
CA ASN A 56 1.90 8.03 -6.34
C ASN A 56 3.06 7.23 -6.94
N LYS A 57 4.26 7.54 -6.53
CA LYS A 57 5.44 6.83 -7.05
C LYS A 57 5.41 5.36 -6.64
N ILE A 58 5.07 5.09 -5.39
CA ILE A 58 4.79 3.75 -4.89
C ILE A 58 3.40 3.80 -4.27
N GLN A 59 2.50 2.92 -4.74
CA GLN A 59 1.13 2.90 -4.24
C GLN A 59 1.02 2.23 -2.88
N LEU A 60 1.62 1.07 -2.74
CA LEU A 60 1.60 0.32 -1.49
C LEU A 60 2.99 -0.27 -1.25
N ASN A 61 3.48 -0.14 -0.03
CA ASN A 61 4.77 -0.68 0.36
C ASN A 61 4.68 -1.36 1.72
N ALA A 62 5.06 -2.62 1.79
CA ALA A 62 5.09 -3.37 3.04
C ALA A 62 6.48 -4.00 3.22
N TYR A 63 7.07 -3.83 4.41
CA TYR A 63 8.40 -4.38 4.64
C TYR A 63 8.67 -4.58 6.14
N ARG A 64 9.76 -5.26 6.45
CA ARG A 64 10.25 -5.43 7.81
C ARG A 64 11.56 -4.65 7.94
N LYS A 65 11.52 -3.55 8.68
CA LYS A 65 12.70 -2.73 8.92
C LYS A 65 13.55 -3.29 10.07
N ASN A 66 12.87 -3.74 11.13
CA ASN A 66 13.54 -4.23 12.32
C ASN A 66 13.38 -5.76 12.39
N TRP A 67 14.48 -6.48 12.26
CA TRP A 67 14.51 -7.94 12.25
C TRP A 67 13.99 -8.57 13.55
N ARG A 68 13.89 -7.81 14.64
CA ARG A 68 13.38 -8.30 15.91
C ARG A 68 11.87 -8.59 15.86
N TYR A 69 11.17 -7.98 14.91
CA TYR A 69 9.75 -8.28 14.73
C TYR A 69 9.59 -9.57 13.94
N GLY A 70 8.61 -10.38 14.32
CA GLY A 70 8.36 -11.68 13.69
C GLY A 70 7.87 -11.58 12.25
N ALA A 71 7.22 -10.48 11.89
CA ALA A 71 6.71 -10.25 10.55
C ALA A 71 6.99 -8.84 10.09
N GLY A 72 6.87 -8.61 8.78
CA GLY A 72 6.92 -7.29 8.20
C GLY A 72 5.55 -6.62 8.28
N GLY A 73 5.33 -5.63 7.41
CA GLY A 73 4.05 -4.96 7.31
C GLY A 73 3.02 -5.79 6.56
N ARG A 74 1.76 -5.51 6.81
CA ARG A 74 0.64 -6.11 6.08
C ARG A 74 -0.29 -5.00 5.62
N ILE A 75 -0.79 -5.14 4.39
CA ILE A 75 -1.79 -4.23 3.84
C ILE A 75 -2.88 -5.08 3.19
N VAL A 76 -4.13 -4.79 3.52
CA VAL A 76 -5.29 -5.41 2.89
C VAL A 76 -6.11 -4.29 2.26
N ALA A 77 -6.18 -4.27 0.92
CA ALA A 77 -6.92 -3.25 0.18
C ALA A 77 -8.15 -3.88 -0.48
N ARG A 78 -9.33 -3.29 -0.23
CA ARG A 78 -10.60 -3.75 -0.78
C ARG A 78 -11.32 -2.60 -1.49
N ASN A 79 -11.99 -2.90 -2.60
CA ASN A 79 -12.80 -1.94 -3.34
C ASN A 79 -12.07 -0.63 -3.60
N SER A 80 -10.81 -0.70 -3.92
CA SER A 80 -9.97 0.48 -4.09
C SER A 80 -9.54 0.62 -5.54
N PHE A 81 -9.11 1.82 -5.90
CA PHE A 81 -8.73 2.14 -7.26
C PHE A 81 -7.31 2.69 -7.28
N PHE A 82 -6.48 2.11 -8.14
CA PHE A 82 -5.08 2.48 -8.30
C PHE A 82 -4.86 3.03 -9.70
N TYR A 83 -4.49 4.29 -9.79
CA TYR A 83 -4.25 4.97 -11.05
C TYR A 83 -2.85 5.59 -11.05
N GLY A 84 -2.06 5.23 -12.02
CA GLY A 84 -0.71 5.78 -12.17
C GLY A 84 0.00 5.18 -13.37
N ASN A 85 1.18 5.71 -13.66
CA ASN A 85 1.95 5.23 -14.82
C ASN A 85 2.48 3.82 -14.60
N ASN A 86 2.83 3.47 -13.39
CA ASN A 86 3.44 2.17 -13.09
C ASN A 86 2.73 1.37 -12.00
N ASN A 87 1.94 1.99 -11.13
CA ASN A 87 1.27 1.33 -10.00
C ASN A 87 2.20 0.39 -9.23
N VAL A 88 3.34 0.90 -8.77
CA VAL A 88 4.33 0.09 -8.07
C VAL A 88 3.78 -0.36 -6.72
N ILE A 89 3.87 -1.66 -6.47
CA ILE A 89 3.44 -2.29 -5.22
C ILE A 89 4.56 -3.22 -4.79
N THR A 90 5.05 -3.05 -3.56
CA THR A 90 6.18 -3.85 -3.07
C THR A 90 5.87 -4.45 -1.70
N ALA A 91 6.23 -5.71 -1.51
CA ALA A 91 6.10 -6.41 -0.24
C ALA A 91 7.34 -7.27 -0.03
N LYS A 92 8.15 -6.91 0.96
CA LYS A 92 9.44 -7.55 1.22
C LYS A 92 9.60 -7.87 2.70
N GLY A 93 10.51 -8.79 3.02
CA GLY A 93 10.88 -9.08 4.40
C GLY A 93 9.72 -9.60 5.25
N LYS A 94 9.14 -10.73 4.89
CA LYS A 94 8.01 -11.36 5.58
C LYS A 94 6.78 -10.48 5.65
N SER A 95 6.60 -9.64 4.64
CA SER A 95 5.44 -8.74 4.53
C SER A 95 4.40 -9.36 3.61
N LYS A 96 3.18 -8.83 3.66
CA LYS A 96 2.09 -9.34 2.84
C LYS A 96 1.16 -8.22 2.41
N ILE A 97 0.77 -8.24 1.14
CA ILE A 97 -0.24 -7.32 0.59
C ILE A 97 -1.30 -8.15 -0.12
N ASN A 98 -2.55 -7.95 0.29
CA ASN A 98 -3.71 -8.56 -0.36
C ASN A 98 -4.54 -7.46 -1.01
N ILE A 99 -4.88 -7.64 -2.29
CA ILE A 99 -5.67 -6.68 -3.05
C ILE A 99 -6.93 -7.40 -3.51
N ILE A 100 -8.08 -6.95 -3.01
CA ILE A 100 -9.36 -7.64 -3.19
C ILE A 100 -10.37 -6.69 -3.84
N LYS A 101 -11.03 -7.15 -4.91
CA LYS A 101 -12.08 -6.41 -5.61
C LYS A 101 -11.67 -4.97 -5.94
N SER A 102 -10.43 -4.80 -6.33
CA SER A 102 -9.87 -3.50 -6.64
C SER A 102 -9.52 -3.39 -8.12
N LYS A 103 -9.39 -2.17 -8.61
CA LYS A 103 -9.12 -1.91 -10.02
C LYS A 103 -7.84 -1.11 -10.20
N PHE A 104 -7.17 -1.39 -11.30
CA PHE A 104 -5.98 -0.67 -11.76
C PHE A 104 -6.28 -0.08 -13.13
N ASN A 105 -5.67 1.06 -13.41
CA ASN A 105 -5.74 1.62 -14.75
C ASN A 105 -4.85 0.87 -15.75
N GLN A 106 -3.99 -0.02 -15.26
CA GLN A 106 -3.10 -0.82 -16.08
C GLN A 106 -3.49 -2.29 -16.06
N ASP A 107 -3.14 -3.01 -17.13
CA ASP A 107 -3.34 -4.44 -17.19
C ASP A 107 -2.54 -5.13 -16.09
N TYR A 108 -3.18 -6.03 -15.38
CA TYR A 108 -2.57 -6.79 -14.30
C TYR A 108 -1.36 -7.61 -14.79
N LEU A 109 -1.45 -8.19 -15.99
CA LEU A 109 -0.33 -8.94 -16.57
C LEU A 109 0.87 -8.04 -16.84
N HIS A 110 0.64 -6.82 -17.30
CA HIS A 110 1.69 -5.85 -17.49
C HIS A 110 2.38 -5.51 -16.18
N MET A 111 1.62 -5.31 -15.12
CA MET A 111 2.18 -5.06 -13.80
C MET A 111 2.99 -6.27 -13.31
N LYS A 112 2.45 -7.46 -13.46
CA LYS A 112 3.11 -8.70 -13.01
C LYS A 112 4.41 -8.98 -13.74
N SER A 113 4.56 -8.55 -14.97
CA SER A 113 5.79 -8.75 -15.73
C SER A 113 6.99 -7.99 -15.17
N LYS A 114 6.76 -7.02 -14.29
CA LYS A 114 7.81 -6.23 -13.64
C LYS A 114 8.16 -6.82 -12.28
N LYS A 115 8.70 -8.03 -12.30
CA LYS A 115 8.97 -8.80 -11.07
C LYS A 115 9.86 -8.10 -10.06
N GLU A 116 10.71 -7.19 -10.49
CA GLU A 116 11.56 -6.42 -9.59
C GLU A 116 10.76 -5.49 -8.67
N ARG A 117 9.47 -5.28 -8.96
CA ARG A 117 8.58 -4.42 -8.17
C ARG A 117 7.53 -5.19 -7.37
N PHE A 118 7.48 -6.51 -7.58
CA PHE A 118 6.56 -7.40 -6.89
C PHE A 118 7.34 -8.57 -6.34
N ASP A 119 7.05 -8.99 -5.15
CA ASP A 119 7.54 -10.27 -4.67
C ASP A 119 6.37 -11.25 -4.52
N ASP A 120 6.68 -12.47 -4.07
CA ASP A 120 5.69 -13.54 -3.99
C ASP A 120 4.64 -13.32 -2.91
N ASN A 121 4.73 -12.25 -2.13
CA ASN A 121 3.83 -11.98 -1.00
C ASN A 121 2.67 -11.05 -1.37
N ILE A 122 2.46 -10.81 -2.65
CA ILE A 122 1.36 -9.98 -3.12
C ILE A 122 0.30 -10.89 -3.77
N SER A 123 -0.90 -10.76 -3.31
CA SER A 123 -2.02 -11.57 -3.81
C SER A 123 -3.30 -10.77 -4.02
#